data_0233328cbedbd104d2c846ea7e2c9e01
#
_entry.id   0233328cbedbd104d2c846ea7e2c9e01
#
_cell.length_a   1.000
_cell.length_b   1.000
_cell.length_c   1.000
_cell.angle_alpha   90.00
_cell.angle_beta   90.00
_cell.angle_gamma   90.00
#
_symmetry.space_group_name_H-M   'P 1'
#
loop_
_entity.id
_entity.type
_entity.pdbx_description
1 polymer ?
#
loop_
_entity_poly.entity_id
_entity_poly.type
_entity_poly.pdbx_seq_one_letter_code
_entity_poly.pdbx_strand_id
1 'polypeptide(L)'
;MADRGGPAVYTIPAHRAFADALSAGVIAQHGRDPLSLARGIILLPNNRAVRAITQAFVRRSAPEGMGGGLLMPRLVPIGDIDLDERLGSALDPIGHDADIPPAIGTMERQMILARLVQQLGTGVDAGEAMRLAQALAQSLDQMLVERVPPARLRDLDLGDLSTHWAASLHLLELVLDRWPGELAQRGMIDAAERRNRLLDHVAKRWREAPPPGFVIAAGISTTAPAVCAVLRTVSRMPGGQVVLSELDQHMEREDWDAIGPFPPDPETGRARRAHESHPQFALKMLLDRIGVARDEVALWRWGGGHDARAARSRTISYAMLVP
;
A
#
# COMPACT_ATOMS: atom_id res chain seq x y z
N MET A 1 28.33 -6.46 -2.71
CA MET A 1 26.98 -6.89 -3.12
C MET A 1 26.97 -6.82 -4.64
N ALA A 2 26.84 -7.97 -5.34
CA ALA A 2 26.89 -7.99 -6.80
C ALA A 2 25.72 -7.14 -7.33
N ASP A 3 26.06 -6.25 -8.25
CA ASP A 3 25.12 -5.47 -9.05
C ASP A 3 24.23 -6.44 -9.83
N ARG A 4 23.04 -6.74 -9.27
CA ARG A 4 22.01 -7.45 -10.00
C ARG A 4 21.36 -6.40 -10.89
N GLY A 5 21.56 -6.45 -12.18
CA GLY A 5 20.97 -5.53 -13.15
C GLY A 5 19.41 -5.58 -13.20
N GLY A 6 18.76 -6.09 -12.17
CA GLY A 6 17.32 -6.24 -12.00
C GLY A 6 16.79 -5.64 -10.68
N PRO A 7 15.46 -5.63 -10.48
CA PRO A 7 14.82 -5.06 -9.30
C PRO A 7 15.22 -5.79 -8.02
N ALA A 8 15.50 -5.05 -6.95
CA ALA A 8 15.89 -5.60 -5.64
C ALA A 8 14.63 -5.94 -4.83
N VAL A 9 14.00 -7.06 -5.16
CA VAL A 9 12.78 -7.55 -4.47
C VAL A 9 13.08 -8.89 -3.80
N TYR A 10 12.65 -9.01 -2.56
CA TYR A 10 12.87 -10.18 -1.70
C TYR A 10 11.58 -10.63 -1.04
N THR A 11 11.52 -11.88 -0.59
CA THR A 11 10.44 -12.38 0.25
C THR A 11 10.97 -13.06 1.51
N ILE A 12 10.26 -12.86 2.63
CA ILE A 12 10.45 -13.62 3.87
C ILE A 12 9.34 -14.65 3.94
N PRO A 13 9.69 -15.97 3.96
CA PRO A 13 8.69 -17.04 4.00
C PRO A 13 7.81 -16.99 5.25
N ALA A 14 6.58 -17.50 5.15
CA ALA A 14 5.58 -17.51 6.22
C ALA A 14 6.03 -18.20 7.52
N HIS A 15 6.95 -19.17 7.43
CA HIS A 15 7.46 -19.89 8.61
C HIS A 15 8.52 -19.10 9.41
N ARG A 16 8.97 -17.94 8.93
CA ARG A 16 9.90 -17.06 9.64
C ARG A 16 9.15 -15.91 10.29
N ALA A 17 9.55 -15.51 11.50
CA ALA A 17 9.05 -14.30 12.13
C ALA A 17 9.51 -13.07 11.32
N PHE A 18 8.60 -12.46 10.57
CA PHE A 18 8.89 -11.39 9.59
C PHE A 18 9.73 -10.25 10.20
N ALA A 19 9.28 -9.71 11.35
CA ALA A 19 9.96 -8.60 12.00
C ALA A 19 11.40 -8.94 12.42
N ASP A 20 11.60 -10.16 12.94
CA ASP A 20 12.92 -10.62 13.39
C ASP A 20 13.86 -10.93 12.21
N ALA A 21 13.33 -11.51 11.14
CA ALA A 21 14.10 -11.78 9.93
C ALA A 21 14.49 -10.47 9.21
N LEU A 22 13.56 -9.49 9.14
CA LEU A 22 13.83 -8.18 8.57
C LEU A 22 14.91 -7.43 9.36
N SER A 23 14.74 -7.30 10.68
CA SER A 23 15.71 -6.61 11.55
C SER A 23 17.09 -7.26 11.52
N ALA A 24 17.15 -8.60 11.47
CA ALA A 24 18.40 -9.33 11.29
C ALA A 24 19.13 -8.94 10.01
N GLY A 25 18.40 -8.89 8.91
CA GLY A 25 18.98 -8.55 7.63
C GLY A 25 19.42 -7.09 7.55
N VAL A 26 18.64 -6.17 8.09
CA VAL A 26 19.00 -4.75 8.13
C VAL A 26 20.26 -4.52 8.95
N ILE A 27 20.34 -5.11 10.14
CA ILE A 27 21.53 -5.01 11.00
C ILE A 27 22.75 -5.68 10.32
N ALA A 28 22.58 -6.83 9.70
CA ALA A 28 23.67 -7.52 9.02
C ALA A 28 24.25 -6.72 7.84
N GLN A 29 23.38 -5.98 7.11
CA GLN A 29 23.77 -5.18 5.94
C GLN A 29 24.34 -3.81 6.33
N HIS A 30 23.76 -3.15 7.34
CA HIS A 30 23.99 -1.73 7.64
C HIS A 30 24.46 -1.47 9.08
N GLY A 31 24.46 -2.48 9.96
CA GLY A 31 24.76 -2.30 11.40
C GLY A 31 26.24 -2.14 11.75
N ARG A 32 27.16 -2.28 10.78
CA ARG A 32 28.60 -2.08 11.02
C ARG A 32 28.94 -0.62 11.32
N ASP A 33 28.21 0.30 10.73
CA ASP A 33 28.31 1.73 10.98
C ASP A 33 26.97 2.23 11.55
N PRO A 34 26.93 2.69 12.81
CA PRO A 34 25.72 3.21 13.45
C PRO A 34 25.08 4.37 12.67
N LEU A 35 25.85 5.22 12.02
CA LEU A 35 25.34 6.32 11.22
C LEU A 35 24.73 5.83 9.91
N SER A 36 25.27 4.79 9.31
CA SER A 36 24.69 4.14 8.13
C SER A 36 23.31 3.59 8.44
N LEU A 37 23.13 2.95 9.61
CA LEU A 37 21.84 2.44 10.04
C LEU A 37 20.84 3.57 10.30
N ALA A 38 21.26 4.64 11.01
CA ALA A 38 20.40 5.78 11.33
C ALA A 38 19.94 6.60 10.11
N ARG A 39 20.71 6.62 9.04
CA ARG A 39 20.34 7.27 7.76
C ARG A 39 19.34 6.48 6.94
N GLY A 40 19.10 5.22 7.30
CA GLY A 40 18.16 4.35 6.60
C GLY A 40 16.70 4.74 6.82
N ILE A 41 15.87 4.39 5.85
CA ILE A 41 14.42 4.55 5.89
C ILE A 41 13.79 3.16 5.68
N ILE A 42 12.85 2.79 6.55
CA ILE A 42 12.04 1.59 6.36
C ILE A 42 10.57 2.02 6.22
N LEU A 43 10.02 1.79 5.03
CA LEU A 43 8.62 2.00 4.73
C LEU A 43 7.82 0.79 5.18
N LEU A 44 6.75 1.00 5.93
CA LEU A 44 5.93 -0.04 6.55
C LEU A 44 4.44 0.17 6.25
N PRO A 45 3.61 -0.88 6.31
CA PRO A 45 2.19 -0.75 5.96
C PRO A 45 1.40 0.13 6.94
N ASN A 46 1.72 0.10 8.24
CA ASN A 46 0.95 0.80 9.27
C ASN A 46 1.74 0.95 10.57
N ASN A 47 1.17 1.68 11.55
CA ASN A 47 1.77 1.89 12.86
C ASN A 47 1.94 0.62 13.70
N ARG A 48 1.14 -0.42 13.47
CA ARG A 48 1.32 -1.72 14.14
C ARG A 48 2.61 -2.39 13.68
N ALA A 49 2.88 -2.35 12.37
CA ALA A 49 4.13 -2.84 11.81
C ALA A 49 5.34 -2.04 12.34
N VAL A 50 5.22 -0.71 12.45
CA VAL A 50 6.26 0.12 13.08
C VAL A 50 6.60 -0.37 14.48
N ARG A 51 5.60 -0.62 15.33
CA ARG A 51 5.82 -1.13 16.69
C ARG A 51 6.49 -2.50 16.70
N ALA A 52 6.03 -3.42 15.85
CA ALA A 52 6.58 -4.78 15.75
C ALA A 52 8.06 -4.76 15.31
N ILE A 53 8.39 -3.96 14.31
CA ILE A 53 9.76 -3.80 13.83
C ILE A 53 10.65 -3.11 14.88
N THR A 54 10.15 -2.06 15.55
CA THR A 54 10.87 -1.42 16.66
C THR A 54 11.24 -2.44 17.73
N GLN A 55 10.29 -3.26 18.18
CA GLN A 55 10.54 -4.29 19.18
C GLN A 55 11.55 -5.34 18.70
N ALA A 56 11.51 -5.71 17.41
CA ALA A 56 12.48 -6.66 16.86
C ALA A 56 13.91 -6.08 16.85
N PHE A 57 14.07 -4.81 16.52
CA PHE A 57 15.36 -4.12 16.63
C PHE A 57 15.85 -4.09 18.08
N VAL A 58 14.99 -3.72 19.05
CA VAL A 58 15.33 -3.69 20.47
C VAL A 58 15.79 -5.06 20.97
N ARG A 59 15.06 -6.13 20.65
CA ARG A 59 15.47 -7.50 21.04
C ARG A 59 16.86 -7.89 20.52
N ARG A 60 17.22 -7.42 19.33
CA ARG A 60 18.51 -7.75 18.70
C ARG A 60 19.66 -6.85 19.14
N SER A 61 19.36 -5.63 19.59
CA SER A 61 20.38 -4.69 20.09
C SER A 61 20.77 -4.92 21.54
N ALA A 62 20.06 -5.77 22.27
CA ALA A 62 20.34 -6.14 23.65
C ALA A 62 20.92 -7.58 23.72
N PRO A 63 22.18 -7.83 23.32
CA PRO A 63 22.86 -9.02 23.74
C PRO A 63 23.11 -8.89 25.26
N GLU A 64 22.91 -9.96 26.00
CA GLU A 64 23.11 -10.02 27.44
C GLU A 64 24.45 -9.38 27.84
N GLY A 65 24.41 -8.26 28.55
CA GLY A 65 25.57 -7.64 29.20
C GLY A 65 26.26 -6.45 28.51
N MET A 66 25.84 -6.02 27.33
CA MET A 66 26.39 -4.80 26.71
C MET A 66 25.29 -3.77 26.48
N GLY A 67 25.26 -2.73 27.29
CA GLY A 67 24.39 -1.56 27.13
C GLY A 67 24.72 -0.72 25.89
N GLY A 68 24.69 -1.32 24.71
CA GLY A 68 24.94 -0.65 23.44
C GLY A 68 23.63 -0.08 22.87
N GLY A 69 23.47 1.24 22.88
CA GLY A 69 22.39 1.88 22.17
C GLY A 69 22.48 1.64 20.65
N LEU A 70 21.35 1.32 20.01
CA LEU A 70 21.23 1.22 18.56
C LEU A 70 20.58 2.49 18.00
N LEU A 71 21.26 3.17 17.11
CA LEU A 71 20.65 4.26 16.33
C LEU A 71 19.75 3.65 15.26
N MET A 72 18.44 3.70 15.50
CA MET A 72 17.47 3.07 14.63
C MET A 72 17.28 3.81 13.29
N PRO A 73 16.98 3.08 12.20
CA PRO A 73 16.52 3.69 10.97
C PRO A 73 15.16 4.36 11.19
N ARG A 74 14.83 5.30 10.35
CA ARG A 74 13.53 5.97 10.36
C ARG A 74 12.46 5.01 9.85
N LEU A 75 11.46 4.72 10.69
CA LEU A 75 10.33 3.85 10.36
C LEU A 75 9.13 4.72 9.95
N VAL A 76 8.64 4.53 8.73
CA VAL A 76 7.59 5.38 8.14
C VAL A 76 6.41 4.51 7.70
N PRO A 77 5.23 4.63 8.34
CA PRO A 77 4.01 3.99 7.85
C PRO A 77 3.51 4.73 6.61
N ILE A 78 3.29 4.01 5.50
CA ILE A 78 2.79 4.61 4.25
C ILE A 78 1.39 4.14 3.87
N GLY A 79 0.80 3.21 4.62
CA GLY A 79 -0.51 2.62 4.37
C GLY A 79 -1.68 3.35 5.00
N ASP A 80 -1.46 4.07 6.09
CA ASP A 80 -2.53 4.76 6.83
C ASP A 80 -2.88 6.10 6.14
N ILE A 81 -4.16 6.33 5.89
CA ILE A 81 -4.67 7.57 5.24
C ILE A 81 -4.56 8.75 6.19
N ASP A 82 -4.70 8.52 7.49
CA ASP A 82 -4.75 9.58 8.54
C ASP A 82 -3.38 10.21 8.88
N LEU A 83 -2.30 9.84 8.18
CA LEU A 83 -0.93 10.26 8.50
C LEU A 83 -0.35 11.32 7.55
N ASP A 84 -1.17 11.98 6.76
CA ASP A 84 -0.76 12.83 5.63
C ASP A 84 0.25 13.92 5.96
N GLU A 85 0.06 14.68 7.04
CA GLU A 85 0.98 15.78 7.39
C GLU A 85 2.37 15.27 7.80
N ARG A 86 2.43 14.06 8.39
CA ARG A 86 3.70 13.46 8.82
C ARG A 86 4.40 12.71 7.70
N LEU A 87 3.65 12.26 6.69
CA LEU A 87 4.20 11.48 5.59
C LEU A 87 5.15 12.31 4.74
N GLY A 88 4.75 13.50 4.32
CA GLY A 88 5.57 14.40 3.51
C GLY A 88 6.88 14.73 4.22
N SER A 89 6.83 15.23 5.44
CA SER A 89 8.02 15.60 6.23
C SER A 89 8.88 14.39 6.62
N ALA A 90 8.29 13.20 6.76
CA ALA A 90 9.04 11.98 7.07
C ALA A 90 9.80 11.43 5.86
N LEU A 91 9.25 11.55 4.66
CA LEU A 91 9.87 11.03 3.43
C LEU A 91 10.75 12.07 2.74
N ASP A 92 10.39 13.32 2.86
CA ASP A 92 11.11 14.45 2.27
C ASP A 92 11.17 15.66 3.21
N PRO A 93 12.07 15.66 4.21
CA PRO A 93 12.18 16.74 5.20
C PRO A 93 12.61 18.09 4.62
N ILE A 94 13.13 18.13 3.40
CA ILE A 94 13.61 19.33 2.70
C ILE A 94 12.68 19.68 1.53
N GLY A 95 11.65 18.86 1.30
CA GLY A 95 10.84 18.89 0.10
C GLY A 95 9.81 19.99 0.06
N HIS A 96 9.41 20.27 -1.14
CA HIS A 96 8.47 21.31 -1.49
C HIS A 96 7.03 20.76 -1.46
N ASP A 97 6.49 20.51 -0.26
CA ASP A 97 5.05 20.26 -0.07
C ASP A 97 4.20 21.48 -0.45
N ALA A 98 4.86 22.62 -0.70
CA ALA A 98 4.20 23.92 -0.91
C ALA A 98 3.22 23.95 -2.09
N ASP A 99 3.42 23.08 -3.09
CA ASP A 99 2.57 23.03 -4.28
C ASP A 99 1.38 22.05 -4.13
N ILE A 100 1.30 21.29 -3.04
CA ILE A 100 0.20 20.34 -2.82
C ILE A 100 -0.81 20.98 -1.83
N PRO A 101 -2.06 21.23 -2.28
CA PRO A 101 -3.05 21.84 -1.42
C PRO A 101 -3.25 21.06 -0.11
N PRO A 102 -3.63 21.74 0.99
CA PRO A 102 -3.92 21.09 2.26
C PRO A 102 -5.12 20.16 2.13
N ALA A 103 -5.12 19.09 2.94
CA ALA A 103 -6.26 18.20 3.04
C ALA A 103 -7.39 18.85 3.84
N ILE A 104 -8.63 18.61 3.43
CA ILE A 104 -9.81 18.97 4.22
C ILE A 104 -9.86 18.17 5.52
N GLY A 105 -10.22 18.81 6.63
CA GLY A 105 -10.37 18.13 7.91
C GLY A 105 -11.51 17.11 7.89
N THR A 106 -11.33 15.96 8.56
CA THR A 106 -12.30 14.85 8.56
C THR A 106 -13.70 15.28 9.00
N MET A 107 -13.81 16.07 10.06
CA MET A 107 -15.10 16.56 10.56
C MET A 107 -15.73 17.56 9.58
N GLU A 108 -14.96 18.51 9.06
CA GLU A 108 -15.43 19.48 8.07
C GLU A 108 -15.95 18.77 6.81
N ARG A 109 -15.17 17.81 6.29
CA ARG A 109 -15.58 16.95 5.17
C ARG A 109 -16.92 16.28 5.42
N GLN A 110 -17.07 15.65 6.58
CA GLN A 110 -18.30 14.94 6.93
C GLN A 110 -19.51 15.88 7.01
N MET A 111 -19.33 17.07 7.60
CA MET A 111 -20.41 18.06 7.70
C MET A 111 -20.85 18.61 6.33
N ILE A 112 -19.90 18.86 5.43
CA ILE A 112 -20.21 19.32 4.07
C ILE A 112 -20.92 18.23 3.28
N LEU A 113 -20.42 17.00 3.32
CA LEU A 113 -21.08 15.87 2.66
C LEU A 113 -22.49 15.65 3.20
N ALA A 114 -22.71 15.72 4.52
CA ALA A 114 -24.04 15.60 5.12
C ALA A 114 -24.98 16.71 4.63
N ARG A 115 -24.51 17.94 4.55
CA ARG A 115 -25.28 19.06 3.98
C ARG A 115 -25.64 18.82 2.51
N LEU A 116 -24.70 18.35 1.70
CA LEU A 116 -24.97 18.00 0.28
C LEU A 116 -26.02 16.90 0.16
N VAL A 117 -25.93 15.87 0.98
CA VAL A 117 -26.92 14.77 1.03
C VAL A 117 -28.31 15.31 1.36
N GLN A 118 -28.44 16.21 2.36
CA GLN A 118 -29.73 16.81 2.72
C GLN A 118 -30.29 17.71 1.61
N GLN A 119 -29.44 18.42 0.87
CA GLN A 119 -29.87 19.30 -0.21
C GLN A 119 -30.34 18.55 -1.46
N LEU A 120 -29.77 17.37 -1.72
CA LEU A 120 -29.99 16.57 -2.91
C LEU A 120 -30.97 15.42 -2.67
N GLY A 121 -31.05 14.92 -1.43
CA GLY A 121 -31.96 13.86 -1.03
C GLY A 121 -33.30 14.40 -0.53
N THR A 122 -34.40 13.94 -1.08
CA THR A 122 -35.74 14.29 -0.59
C THR A 122 -36.09 13.48 0.64
N GLY A 123 -36.43 14.16 1.76
CA GLY A 123 -36.90 13.51 2.99
C GLY A 123 -35.82 12.90 3.88
N VAL A 124 -34.55 13.22 3.66
CA VAL A 124 -33.43 12.73 4.47
C VAL A 124 -33.28 13.60 5.72
N ASP A 125 -33.41 13.00 6.92
CA ASP A 125 -33.16 13.70 8.16
C ASP A 125 -31.66 13.91 8.45
N ALA A 126 -31.32 14.73 9.46
CA ALA A 126 -29.95 15.07 9.77
C ALA A 126 -29.10 13.85 10.22
N GLY A 127 -29.71 12.92 10.97
CA GLY A 127 -29.02 11.71 11.41
C GLY A 127 -28.74 10.75 10.27
N GLU A 128 -29.69 10.60 9.37
CA GLU A 128 -29.53 9.79 8.17
C GLU A 128 -28.51 10.40 7.21
N ALA A 129 -28.53 11.74 7.03
CA ALA A 129 -27.56 12.46 6.22
C ALA A 129 -26.13 12.26 6.73
N MET A 130 -25.91 12.26 8.05
CA MET A 130 -24.60 11.99 8.62
C MET A 130 -24.12 10.55 8.37
N ARG A 131 -25.00 9.56 8.46
CA ARG A 131 -24.65 8.16 8.14
C ARG A 131 -24.30 7.98 6.66
N LEU A 132 -25.13 8.56 5.79
CA LEU A 132 -24.88 8.53 4.34
C LEU A 132 -23.59 9.27 3.99
N ALA A 133 -23.32 10.43 4.59
CA ALA A 133 -22.08 11.16 4.40
C ALA A 133 -20.84 10.36 4.78
N GLN A 134 -20.91 9.58 5.86
CA GLN A 134 -19.82 8.69 6.26
C GLN A 134 -19.58 7.58 5.24
N ALA A 135 -20.63 6.94 4.74
CA ALA A 135 -20.54 5.91 3.71
C ALA A 135 -20.00 6.46 2.40
N LEU A 136 -20.46 7.66 2.00
CA LEU A 136 -19.96 8.38 0.83
C LEU A 136 -18.48 8.73 0.96
N ALA A 137 -18.06 9.23 2.12
CA ALA A 137 -16.66 9.55 2.39
C ALA A 137 -15.76 8.33 2.23
N GLN A 138 -16.17 7.16 2.75
CA GLN A 138 -15.44 5.91 2.59
C GLN A 138 -15.35 5.47 1.12
N SER A 139 -16.45 5.57 0.37
CA SER A 139 -16.47 5.24 -1.06
C SER A 139 -15.56 6.16 -1.88
N LEU A 140 -15.61 7.47 -1.59
CA LEU A 140 -14.72 8.47 -2.19
C LEU A 140 -13.25 8.15 -1.92
N ASP A 141 -12.90 7.82 -0.68
CA ASP A 141 -11.54 7.46 -0.32
C ASP A 141 -11.05 6.22 -1.08
N GLN A 142 -11.89 5.18 -1.19
CA GLN A 142 -11.56 3.99 -1.97
C GLN A 142 -11.33 4.32 -3.46
N MET A 143 -12.22 5.12 -4.06
CA MET A 143 -12.08 5.55 -5.45
C MET A 143 -10.80 6.36 -5.67
N LEU A 144 -10.51 7.31 -4.79
CA LEU A 144 -9.30 8.14 -4.85
C LEU A 144 -8.03 7.29 -4.68
N VAL A 145 -8.01 6.38 -3.70
CA VAL A 145 -6.87 5.47 -3.46
C VAL A 145 -6.59 4.61 -4.68
N GLU A 146 -7.62 4.05 -5.31
CA GLU A 146 -7.49 3.22 -6.53
C GLU A 146 -7.43 4.05 -7.81
N ARG A 147 -7.54 5.39 -7.73
CA ARG A 147 -7.57 6.31 -8.87
C ARG A 147 -8.67 5.98 -9.88
N VAL A 148 -9.80 5.54 -9.37
CA VAL A 148 -10.99 5.31 -10.20
C VAL A 148 -11.73 6.63 -10.39
N PRO A 149 -11.85 7.16 -11.61
CA PRO A 149 -12.58 8.39 -11.84
C PRO A 149 -14.08 8.19 -11.59
N PRO A 150 -14.77 9.17 -10.99
CA PRO A 150 -16.22 9.09 -10.72
C PRO A 150 -17.07 8.74 -11.95
N ALA A 151 -16.65 9.17 -13.13
CA ALA A 151 -17.32 8.84 -14.38
C ALA A 151 -17.51 7.33 -14.62
N ARG A 152 -16.58 6.50 -14.10
CA ARG A 152 -16.70 5.03 -14.23
C ARG A 152 -17.89 4.44 -13.49
N LEU A 153 -18.48 5.16 -12.54
CA LEU A 153 -19.72 4.73 -11.88
C LEU A 153 -20.92 4.74 -12.84
N ARG A 154 -20.90 5.62 -13.83
CA ARG A 154 -21.96 5.71 -14.85
C ARG A 154 -21.90 4.56 -15.86
N ASP A 155 -20.73 3.96 -16.00
CA ASP A 155 -20.50 2.82 -16.91
C ASP A 155 -20.88 1.47 -16.28
N LEU A 156 -21.31 1.45 -14.99
CA LEU A 156 -21.73 0.23 -14.33
C LEU A 156 -23.05 -0.27 -14.92
N ASP A 157 -23.01 -1.45 -15.52
CA ASP A 157 -24.21 -2.18 -15.89
C ASP A 157 -24.88 -2.71 -14.61
N LEU A 158 -25.96 -2.04 -14.20
CA LEU A 158 -26.64 -2.35 -12.95
C LEU A 158 -27.64 -3.51 -13.10
N GLY A 159 -27.89 -4.00 -14.33
CA GLY A 159 -28.84 -5.08 -14.56
C GLY A 159 -30.19 -4.83 -13.88
N ASP A 160 -30.80 -5.88 -13.33
CA ASP A 160 -32.08 -5.83 -12.58
C ASP A 160 -31.93 -5.36 -11.12
N LEU A 161 -30.98 -4.48 -10.81
CA LEU A 161 -30.80 -3.96 -9.47
C LEU A 161 -32.04 -3.16 -9.01
N SER A 162 -32.40 -3.32 -7.74
CA SER A 162 -33.60 -2.71 -7.17
C SER A 162 -33.63 -1.19 -7.33
N THR A 163 -34.83 -0.60 -7.41
CA THR A 163 -35.08 0.85 -7.47
C THR A 163 -34.35 1.62 -6.36
N HIS A 164 -34.18 0.99 -5.19
CA HIS A 164 -33.47 1.54 -4.05
C HIS A 164 -31.96 1.74 -4.34
N TRP A 165 -31.34 0.78 -5.04
CA TRP A 165 -29.94 0.89 -5.45
C TRP A 165 -29.71 2.00 -6.49
N ALA A 166 -30.61 2.11 -7.45
CA ALA A 166 -30.57 3.17 -8.47
C ALA A 166 -30.68 4.56 -7.82
N ALA A 167 -31.55 4.74 -6.82
CA ALA A 167 -31.67 6.00 -6.07
C ALA A 167 -30.38 6.35 -5.30
N SER A 168 -29.77 5.34 -4.67
CA SER A 168 -28.51 5.53 -3.94
C SER A 168 -27.34 5.90 -4.88
N LEU A 169 -27.30 5.29 -6.06
CA LEU A 169 -26.29 5.61 -7.07
C LEU A 169 -26.46 7.03 -7.59
N HIS A 170 -27.69 7.43 -7.87
CA HIS A 170 -28.00 8.79 -8.33
C HIS A 170 -27.59 9.86 -7.29
N LEU A 171 -27.86 9.62 -6.01
CA LEU A 171 -27.40 10.50 -4.94
C LEU A 171 -25.86 10.58 -4.88
N LEU A 172 -25.19 9.45 -5.04
CA LEU A 172 -23.73 9.40 -5.11
C LEU A 172 -23.20 10.22 -6.28
N GLU A 173 -23.76 10.08 -7.47
CA GLU A 173 -23.37 10.85 -8.65
C GLU A 173 -23.52 12.36 -8.43
N LEU A 174 -24.67 12.80 -7.89
CA LEU A 174 -24.91 14.21 -7.61
C LEU A 174 -23.92 14.79 -6.61
N VAL A 175 -23.56 14.03 -5.57
CA VAL A 175 -22.54 14.46 -4.61
C VAL A 175 -21.17 14.50 -5.28
N LEU A 176 -20.82 13.52 -6.09
CA LEU A 176 -19.56 13.47 -6.82
C LEU A 176 -19.38 14.63 -7.79
N ASP A 177 -20.46 15.07 -8.44
CA ASP A 177 -20.42 16.22 -9.34
C ASP A 177 -20.21 17.56 -8.60
N ARG A 178 -20.73 17.70 -7.37
CA ARG A 178 -20.61 18.94 -6.57
C ARG A 178 -19.38 18.99 -5.68
N TRP A 179 -18.91 17.84 -5.21
CA TRP A 179 -17.82 17.74 -4.26
C TRP A 179 -16.53 18.44 -4.69
N PRO A 180 -16.03 18.30 -5.95
CA PRO A 180 -14.83 19.00 -6.39
C PRO A 180 -14.96 20.54 -6.30
N GLY A 181 -16.15 21.07 -6.57
CA GLY A 181 -16.44 22.49 -6.46
C GLY A 181 -16.37 22.99 -4.99
N GLU A 182 -16.90 22.22 -4.06
CA GLU A 182 -16.82 22.51 -2.61
C GLU A 182 -15.37 22.55 -2.11
N LEU A 183 -14.54 21.62 -2.57
CA LEU A 183 -13.11 21.57 -2.26
C LEU A 183 -12.36 22.76 -2.88
N ALA A 184 -12.61 23.05 -4.16
CA ALA A 184 -11.94 24.13 -4.88
C ALA A 184 -12.22 25.50 -4.26
N GLN A 185 -13.45 25.78 -3.81
CA GLN A 185 -13.81 27.02 -3.13
C GLN A 185 -13.02 27.26 -1.83
N ARG A 186 -12.53 26.18 -1.21
CA ARG A 186 -11.73 26.22 0.03
C ARG A 186 -10.23 26.16 -0.20
N GLY A 187 -9.81 25.94 -1.45
CA GLY A 187 -8.40 25.70 -1.77
C GLY A 187 -7.86 24.40 -1.15
N MET A 188 -8.73 23.40 -0.93
CA MET A 188 -8.41 22.13 -0.28
C MET A 188 -8.61 20.95 -1.21
N ILE A 189 -8.07 19.80 -0.85
CA ILE A 189 -8.29 18.51 -1.52
C ILE A 189 -8.62 17.43 -0.49
N ASP A 190 -9.10 16.28 -0.94
CA ASP A 190 -9.29 15.11 -0.06
C ASP A 190 -7.96 14.61 0.52
N ALA A 191 -8.00 14.06 1.72
CA ALA A 191 -6.81 13.48 2.37
C ALA A 191 -6.21 12.34 1.54
N ALA A 192 -7.04 11.46 0.97
CA ALA A 192 -6.59 10.38 0.08
C ALA A 192 -5.91 10.92 -1.19
N GLU A 193 -6.44 11.98 -1.78
CA GLU A 193 -5.84 12.63 -2.94
C GLU A 193 -4.49 13.29 -2.59
N ARG A 194 -4.44 14.01 -1.46
CA ARG A 194 -3.19 14.62 -0.97
C ARG A 194 -2.10 13.57 -0.75
N ARG A 195 -2.45 12.45 -0.12
CA ARG A 195 -1.56 11.32 0.08
C ARG A 195 -1.04 10.76 -1.24
N ASN A 196 -1.91 10.57 -2.23
CA ASN A 196 -1.50 10.10 -3.55
C ASN A 196 -0.48 11.05 -4.20
N ARG A 197 -0.75 12.36 -4.16
CA ARG A 197 0.17 13.39 -4.71
C ARG A 197 1.51 13.42 -3.99
N LEU A 198 1.51 13.29 -2.66
CA LEU A 198 2.74 13.20 -1.86
C LEU A 198 3.57 11.96 -2.24
N LEU A 199 2.93 10.79 -2.36
CA LEU A 199 3.62 9.55 -2.75
C LEU A 199 4.16 9.62 -4.19
N ASP A 200 3.41 10.21 -5.13
CA ASP A 200 3.87 10.44 -6.49
C ASP A 200 5.08 11.38 -6.53
N HIS A 201 5.02 12.45 -5.74
CA HIS A 201 6.13 13.39 -5.59
C HIS A 201 7.37 12.68 -5.06
N VAL A 202 7.23 11.89 -4.00
CA VAL A 202 8.33 11.08 -3.44
C VAL A 202 8.89 10.11 -4.48
N ALA A 203 8.03 9.37 -5.19
CA ALA A 203 8.45 8.43 -6.21
C ALA A 203 9.20 9.11 -7.38
N LYS A 204 8.77 10.31 -7.78
CA LYS A 204 9.47 11.11 -8.79
C LYS A 204 10.83 11.57 -8.28
N ARG A 205 10.86 12.20 -7.12
CA ARG A 205 12.09 12.74 -6.52
C ARG A 205 13.15 11.67 -6.27
N TRP A 206 12.76 10.51 -5.73
CA TRP A 206 13.69 9.43 -5.45
C TRP A 206 14.27 8.77 -6.70
N ARG A 207 13.62 8.90 -7.85
CA ARG A 207 14.19 8.49 -9.14
C ARG A 207 15.29 9.45 -9.60
N GLU A 208 15.12 10.74 -9.33
CA GLU A 208 16.05 11.81 -9.73
C GLU A 208 17.19 11.97 -8.72
N ALA A 209 16.88 11.91 -7.43
CA ALA A 209 17.79 12.10 -6.32
C ALA A 209 17.47 11.11 -5.18
N PRO A 210 18.00 9.88 -5.22
CA PRO A 210 17.79 8.89 -4.16
C PRO A 210 18.30 9.38 -2.81
N PRO A 211 17.65 8.99 -1.69
CA PRO A 211 18.16 9.28 -0.34
C PRO A 211 19.59 8.76 -0.14
N PRO A 212 20.42 9.46 0.66
CA PRO A 212 21.82 9.07 0.86
C PRO A 212 21.99 7.77 1.67
N GLY A 213 20.94 7.29 2.35
CA GLY A 213 20.90 6.04 3.08
C GLY A 213 20.20 4.92 2.31
N PHE A 214 20.06 3.75 2.91
CA PHE A 214 19.25 2.69 2.34
C PHE A 214 17.74 3.00 2.52
N VAL A 215 16.93 2.46 1.61
CA VAL A 215 15.46 2.49 1.72
C VAL A 215 14.92 1.08 1.56
N ILE A 216 14.20 0.61 2.54
CA ILE A 216 13.56 -0.72 2.50
C ILE A 216 12.05 -0.54 2.63
N ALA A 217 11.28 -1.02 1.66
CA ALA A 217 9.84 -1.14 1.78
C ALA A 217 9.50 -2.56 2.21
N ALA A 218 8.90 -2.74 3.40
CA ALA A 218 8.77 -4.05 4.02
C ALA A 218 7.34 -4.39 4.44
N GLY A 219 6.86 -5.58 4.07
CA GLY A 219 5.56 -6.12 4.44
C GLY A 219 4.37 -5.37 3.87
N ILE A 220 4.55 -4.61 2.80
CA ILE A 220 3.50 -3.85 2.13
C ILE A 220 2.88 -4.74 1.06
N SER A 221 1.57 -4.98 1.17
CA SER A 221 0.78 -5.80 0.24
C SER A 221 -0.34 -5.04 -0.47
N THR A 222 -0.48 -3.72 -0.21
CA THR A 222 -1.49 -2.90 -0.88
C THR A 222 -1.16 -2.74 -2.37
N THR A 223 -2.21 -2.74 -3.17
CA THR A 223 -2.13 -2.53 -4.61
C THR A 223 -2.40 -1.09 -5.04
N ALA A 224 -2.57 -0.15 -4.08
CA ALA A 224 -2.82 1.26 -4.38
C ALA A 224 -1.77 1.84 -5.33
N PRO A 225 -2.17 2.45 -6.48
CA PRO A 225 -1.25 2.88 -7.54
C PRO A 225 -0.12 3.80 -7.07
N ALA A 226 -0.42 4.74 -6.16
CA ALA A 226 0.58 5.67 -5.62
C ALA A 226 1.64 4.94 -4.78
N VAL A 227 1.23 3.97 -3.96
CA VAL A 227 2.14 3.12 -3.18
C VAL A 227 2.98 2.25 -4.12
N CYS A 228 2.36 1.62 -5.13
CA CYS A 228 3.08 0.82 -6.11
C CYS A 228 4.12 1.65 -6.88
N ALA A 229 3.86 2.93 -7.17
CA ALA A 229 4.84 3.82 -7.79
C ALA A 229 6.09 4.02 -6.90
N VAL A 230 5.91 4.20 -5.59
CA VAL A 230 7.01 4.27 -4.62
C VAL A 230 7.77 2.94 -4.56
N LEU A 231 7.05 1.79 -4.43
CA LEU A 231 7.69 0.46 -4.37
C LEU A 231 8.49 0.14 -5.64
N ARG A 232 7.95 0.48 -6.81
CA ARG A 232 8.65 0.35 -8.10
C ARG A 232 9.94 1.17 -8.11
N THR A 233 9.91 2.40 -7.60
CA THR A 233 11.09 3.26 -7.50
C THR A 233 12.10 2.66 -6.53
N VAL A 234 11.67 2.28 -5.32
CA VAL A 234 12.53 1.67 -4.29
C VAL A 234 13.19 0.38 -4.79
N SER A 235 12.46 -0.47 -5.53
CA SER A 235 13.03 -1.72 -6.04
C SER A 235 14.16 -1.53 -7.06
N ARG A 236 14.26 -0.35 -7.68
CA ARG A 236 15.22 -0.09 -8.79
C ARG A 236 16.29 0.94 -8.45
N MET A 237 16.13 1.71 -7.36
CA MET A 237 17.10 2.74 -7.00
C MET A 237 18.31 2.18 -6.24
N PRO A 238 19.47 2.83 -6.27
CA PRO A 238 20.63 2.46 -5.46
C PRO A 238 20.28 2.42 -3.96
N GLY A 239 20.67 1.33 -3.28
CA GLY A 239 20.36 1.14 -1.85
C GLY A 239 18.90 0.86 -1.52
N GLY A 240 18.04 0.74 -2.52
CA GLY A 240 16.63 0.42 -2.36
C GLY A 240 16.38 -1.09 -2.32
N GLN A 241 15.40 -1.54 -1.54
CA GLN A 241 14.96 -2.94 -1.45
C GLN A 241 13.45 -3.00 -1.14
N VAL A 242 12.76 -3.95 -1.75
CA VAL A 242 11.39 -4.31 -1.38
C VAL A 242 11.40 -5.70 -0.76
N VAL A 243 10.84 -5.85 0.45
CA VAL A 243 10.80 -7.11 1.18
C VAL A 243 9.35 -7.50 1.42
N LEU A 244 8.87 -8.46 0.65
CA LEU A 244 7.52 -8.99 0.73
C LEU A 244 7.39 -9.99 1.89
N SER A 245 6.19 -10.12 2.44
CA SER A 245 5.86 -11.18 3.38
C SER A 245 5.16 -12.33 2.65
N GLU A 246 5.62 -13.55 2.90
CA GLU A 246 4.85 -14.77 2.60
C GLU A 246 4.53 -15.01 1.12
N LEU A 247 5.36 -14.49 0.20
CA LEU A 247 5.19 -14.83 -1.21
C LEU A 247 5.47 -16.33 -1.42
N ASP A 248 4.51 -17.03 -2.00
CA ASP A 248 4.67 -18.45 -2.33
C ASP A 248 5.55 -18.61 -3.57
N GLN A 249 6.77 -19.10 -3.33
CA GLN A 249 7.74 -19.42 -4.38
C GLN A 249 7.67 -20.89 -4.84
N HIS A 250 6.82 -21.72 -4.20
CA HIS A 250 6.69 -23.15 -4.49
C HIS A 250 5.47 -23.48 -5.36
N MET A 251 4.54 -22.55 -5.48
CA MET A 251 3.36 -22.69 -6.33
C MET A 251 3.79 -22.84 -7.80
N GLU A 252 3.20 -23.79 -8.50
CA GLU A 252 3.46 -23.97 -9.94
C GLU A 252 3.00 -22.72 -10.72
N ARG A 253 3.56 -22.55 -11.92
CA ARG A 253 3.26 -21.36 -12.72
C ARG A 253 1.81 -21.31 -13.16
N GLU A 254 1.27 -22.46 -13.54
CA GLU A 254 -0.12 -22.59 -13.99
C GLU A 254 -1.10 -22.21 -12.88
N ASP A 255 -0.85 -22.66 -11.66
CA ASP A 255 -1.66 -22.32 -10.48
C ASP A 255 -1.56 -20.84 -10.12
N TRP A 256 -0.35 -20.27 -10.22
CA TRP A 256 -0.14 -18.83 -10.04
C TRP A 256 -0.93 -18.00 -11.06
N ASP A 257 -0.90 -18.41 -12.32
CA ASP A 257 -1.61 -17.74 -13.40
C ASP A 257 -3.14 -17.90 -13.25
N ALA A 258 -3.61 -19.04 -12.72
CA ALA A 258 -5.02 -19.30 -12.43
C ALA A 258 -5.64 -18.37 -11.39
N ILE A 259 -4.85 -17.71 -10.53
CA ILE A 259 -5.34 -16.70 -9.59
C ILE A 259 -5.96 -15.48 -10.30
N GLY A 260 -5.50 -15.15 -11.51
CA GLY A 260 -5.88 -13.94 -12.25
C GLY A 260 -4.98 -12.72 -11.89
N PRO A 261 -5.31 -11.51 -12.38
CA PRO A 261 -6.44 -11.18 -13.22
C PRO A 261 -6.31 -11.76 -14.63
N PHE A 262 -7.45 -12.01 -15.27
CA PHE A 262 -7.49 -12.53 -16.63
C PHE A 262 -7.70 -11.37 -17.62
N PRO A 263 -7.05 -11.40 -18.80
CA PRO A 263 -7.37 -10.48 -19.87
C PRO A 263 -8.83 -10.69 -20.31
N PRO A 264 -9.50 -9.63 -20.77
CA PRO A 264 -10.83 -9.77 -21.38
C PRO A 264 -10.79 -10.77 -22.53
N ASP A 265 -11.82 -11.60 -22.62
CA ASP A 265 -12.03 -12.49 -23.74
C ASP A 265 -12.10 -11.67 -25.04
N PRO A 266 -11.31 -11.99 -26.05
CA PRO A 266 -11.21 -11.17 -27.27
C PRO A 266 -12.50 -11.13 -28.11
N GLU A 267 -13.38 -12.14 -27.97
CA GLU A 267 -14.63 -12.20 -28.73
C GLU A 267 -15.79 -11.54 -28.01
N THR A 268 -15.87 -11.73 -26.69
CA THR A 268 -17.02 -11.23 -25.88
C THR A 268 -16.73 -9.95 -25.11
N GLY A 269 -15.45 -9.55 -24.98
CA GLY A 269 -15.00 -8.41 -24.18
C GLY A 269 -15.16 -8.64 -22.67
N ARG A 270 -15.63 -9.82 -22.22
CA ARG A 270 -15.86 -10.14 -20.81
C ARG A 270 -14.58 -10.65 -20.17
N ALA A 271 -14.21 -10.06 -19.02
CA ALA A 271 -13.12 -10.58 -18.20
C ALA A 271 -13.63 -11.72 -17.30
N ARG A 272 -12.89 -12.84 -17.26
CA ARG A 272 -13.10 -13.87 -16.24
C ARG A 272 -12.80 -13.24 -14.87
N ARG A 273 -13.62 -13.56 -13.86
CA ARG A 273 -13.41 -13.07 -12.49
C ARG A 273 -12.14 -13.65 -11.91
N ALA A 274 -11.30 -12.80 -11.35
CA ALA A 274 -10.11 -13.23 -10.61
C ALA A 274 -10.49 -13.88 -9.27
N HIS A 275 -9.61 -14.71 -8.73
CA HIS A 275 -9.76 -15.31 -7.41
C HIS A 275 -9.24 -14.35 -6.31
N GLU A 276 -9.96 -13.25 -6.09
CA GLU A 276 -9.56 -12.17 -5.19
C GLU A 276 -9.42 -12.59 -3.73
N SER A 277 -10.13 -13.65 -3.32
CA SER A 277 -10.03 -14.24 -1.97
C SER A 277 -8.79 -15.13 -1.78
N HIS A 278 -8.05 -15.42 -2.86
CA HIS A 278 -6.83 -16.24 -2.76
C HIS A 278 -5.75 -15.50 -1.95
N PRO A 279 -5.05 -16.16 -0.99
CA PRO A 279 -4.06 -15.50 -0.14
C PRO A 279 -2.92 -14.81 -0.89
N GLN A 280 -2.57 -15.31 -2.09
CA GLN A 280 -1.49 -14.73 -2.92
C GLN A 280 -2.00 -13.67 -3.90
N PHE A 281 -3.31 -13.43 -4.01
CA PHE A 281 -3.86 -12.49 -4.99
C PHE A 281 -3.29 -11.06 -4.83
N ALA A 282 -3.26 -10.54 -3.61
CA ALA A 282 -2.75 -9.19 -3.34
C ALA A 282 -1.26 -9.05 -3.73
N LEU A 283 -0.44 -10.07 -3.43
CA LEU A 283 0.98 -10.07 -3.80
C LEU A 283 1.18 -10.21 -5.30
N LYS A 284 0.36 -11.03 -5.99
CA LYS A 284 0.39 -11.13 -7.45
C LYS A 284 0.08 -9.79 -8.10
N MET A 285 -1.02 -9.15 -7.68
CA MET A 285 -1.40 -7.82 -8.18
C MET A 285 -0.34 -6.76 -7.89
N LEU A 286 0.31 -6.82 -6.73
CA LEU A 286 1.40 -5.93 -6.38
C LEU A 286 2.60 -6.13 -7.32
N LEU A 287 3.03 -7.37 -7.52
CA LEU A 287 4.15 -7.70 -8.41
C LEU A 287 3.87 -7.25 -9.85
N ASP A 288 2.67 -7.52 -10.38
CA ASP A 288 2.24 -7.06 -11.70
C ASP A 288 2.30 -5.53 -11.80
N ARG A 289 1.79 -4.81 -10.79
CA ARG A 289 1.79 -3.34 -10.77
C ARG A 289 3.18 -2.73 -10.66
N ILE A 290 4.12 -3.35 -9.95
CA ILE A 290 5.51 -2.86 -9.87
C ILE A 290 6.38 -3.34 -11.04
N GLY A 291 5.86 -4.25 -11.87
CA GLY A 291 6.55 -4.81 -13.04
C GLY A 291 7.74 -5.68 -12.63
N VAL A 292 7.48 -6.66 -11.76
CA VAL A 292 8.45 -7.65 -11.27
C VAL A 292 7.82 -9.03 -11.40
N ALA A 293 8.48 -9.94 -12.08
CA ALA A 293 8.02 -11.31 -12.17
C ALA A 293 8.27 -12.06 -10.85
N ARG A 294 7.43 -13.07 -10.54
CA ARG A 294 7.55 -13.83 -9.27
C ARG A 294 8.92 -14.51 -9.13
N ASP A 295 9.48 -15.00 -10.21
CA ASP A 295 10.79 -15.65 -10.27
C ASP A 295 11.98 -14.69 -10.12
N GLU A 296 11.78 -13.40 -10.32
CA GLU A 296 12.76 -12.36 -10.01
C GLU A 296 12.86 -12.07 -8.51
N VAL A 297 11.85 -12.47 -7.71
CA VAL A 297 11.84 -12.25 -6.27
C VAL A 297 12.78 -13.24 -5.59
N ALA A 298 13.80 -12.73 -4.92
CA ALA A 298 14.77 -13.55 -4.22
C ALA A 298 14.35 -13.84 -2.76
N LEU A 299 14.86 -14.94 -2.21
CA LEU A 299 14.67 -15.24 -0.80
C LEU A 299 15.48 -14.26 0.07
N TRP A 300 14.88 -13.72 1.13
CA TRP A 300 15.58 -12.96 2.15
C TRP A 300 16.49 -13.87 2.97
N ARG A 301 17.80 -13.62 2.91
CA ARG A 301 18.82 -14.57 3.40
C ARG A 301 18.95 -14.64 4.93
N TRP A 302 18.51 -13.60 5.65
CA TRP A 302 18.73 -13.45 7.08
C TRP A 302 17.53 -13.91 7.90
N GLY A 303 17.80 -14.27 9.18
CA GLY A 303 16.76 -14.70 10.10
C GLY A 303 16.25 -16.12 9.88
N GLY A 304 16.93 -16.91 9.04
CA GLY A 304 16.63 -18.32 8.78
C GLY A 304 17.50 -19.26 9.61
N GLY A 305 17.16 -19.46 10.88
CA GLY A 305 17.83 -20.51 11.71
C GLY A 305 17.23 -21.90 11.50
N HIS A 306 15.95 -21.97 11.12
CA HIS A 306 15.20 -23.22 10.97
C HIS A 306 14.20 -23.09 9.82
N ASP A 307 14.69 -23.18 8.59
CA ASP A 307 13.81 -23.15 7.43
C ASP A 307 12.96 -24.43 7.35
N ALA A 308 11.68 -24.25 6.98
CA ALA A 308 10.80 -25.37 6.72
C ALA A 308 11.36 -26.21 5.57
N ARG A 309 11.21 -27.54 5.67
CA ARG A 309 11.60 -28.45 4.57
C ARG A 309 10.76 -28.09 3.33
N ALA A 310 11.38 -28.14 2.15
CA ALA A 310 10.71 -27.84 0.88
C ALA A 310 9.41 -28.66 0.66
N ALA A 311 9.38 -29.91 1.14
CA ALA A 311 8.17 -30.73 1.08
C ALA A 311 7.00 -30.10 1.85
N ARG A 312 7.24 -29.56 3.06
CA ARG A 312 6.20 -28.89 3.86
C ARG A 312 5.69 -27.62 3.19
N SER A 313 6.60 -26.81 2.64
CA SER A 313 6.22 -25.60 1.91
C SER A 313 5.34 -25.93 0.69
N ARG A 314 5.72 -26.95 -0.07
CA ARG A 314 4.89 -27.43 -1.20
C ARG A 314 3.52 -27.95 -0.76
N THR A 315 3.45 -28.69 0.35
CA THR A 315 2.14 -29.15 0.87
C THR A 315 1.22 -27.98 1.20
N ILE A 316 1.76 -26.88 1.76
CA ILE A 316 0.98 -25.68 2.04
C ILE A 316 0.54 -25.00 0.74
N SER A 317 1.43 -24.87 -0.25
CA SER A 317 1.07 -24.36 -1.59
C SER A 317 -0.07 -25.17 -2.21
N TYR A 318 0.00 -26.50 -2.20
CA TYR A 318 -1.06 -27.36 -2.72
C TYR A 318 -2.40 -27.21 -1.97
N ALA A 319 -2.36 -26.94 -0.66
CA ALA A 319 -3.58 -26.71 0.13
C ALA A 319 -4.28 -25.38 -0.21
N MET A 320 -3.59 -24.45 -0.87
CA MET A 320 -4.11 -23.14 -1.27
C MET A 320 -4.47 -23.06 -2.75
N LEU A 321 -4.39 -24.17 -3.52
CA LEU A 321 -4.72 -24.16 -4.95
C LEU A 321 -6.17 -23.73 -5.18
N VAL A 322 -6.36 -23.01 -6.28
CA VAL A 322 -7.68 -22.63 -6.77
C VAL A 322 -8.37 -23.90 -7.27
N PRO A 323 -9.61 -24.20 -6.86
CA PRO A 323 -10.35 -25.39 -7.31
C PRO A 323 -10.71 -25.33 -8.80
#